data_5d6ae0d7d37b0b94e269f557833b9cb6
#
_entry.id   5d6ae0d7d37b0b94e269f557833b9cb6
#
_cell.length_a   1.000
_cell.length_b   1.000
_cell.length_c   1.000
_cell.angle_alpha   90.00
_cell.angle_beta   90.00
_cell.angle_gamma   90.00
#
_symmetry.space_group_name_H-M   'P 1'
#
loop_
_entity.id
_entity.type
_entity.pdbx_description
1 polymer ?
#
loop_
_entity_poly.entity_id
_entity_poly.type
_entity_poly.pdbx_seq_one_letter_code
_entity_poly.pdbx_strand_id
1 'polypeptide(L)'
;MWNKTKSLYDTDAAYWYSQYEEQFPFEKGKLESQLAAARKRKGDDIFELRMYGGILAALVLLVPLEAVFMLAGGLVLSIVAAVGLFILIAGYTIALPVVCYKLVKESFLYLVYHNRNFAAFLKNKYQISNINHEIFALQKRLQEFEAYEKKLDVWKMQLEDGMTGQQLLSYRQYFEQIDYGLPIAIIEGSKGGLQSLTKKVAWIGGILLWLLLVSLVVKVLLWISGGIAALFGQL
;
A
#
# COMPACT_ATOMS: atom_id res chain seq x y z
N MET A 1 -9.73 -57.31 28.81
CA MET A 1 -9.61 -55.98 29.48
C MET A 1 -8.87 -54.91 28.66
N TRP A 2 -8.12 -55.25 27.62
CA TRP A 2 -7.34 -54.32 26.81
C TRP A 2 -8.16 -53.46 25.82
N ASN A 3 -9.32 -53.92 25.38
CA ASN A 3 -10.12 -53.23 24.38
C ASN A 3 -10.91 -52.01 24.90
N LYS A 4 -11.18 -51.89 26.20
CA LYS A 4 -11.96 -50.78 26.74
C LYS A 4 -11.15 -49.50 26.95
N THR A 5 -9.86 -49.65 27.27
CA THR A 5 -8.98 -48.48 27.43
C THR A 5 -8.61 -47.84 26.06
N LYS A 6 -8.44 -48.65 25.02
CA LYS A 6 -8.17 -48.17 23.68
C LYS A 6 -9.32 -47.28 23.12
N SER A 7 -10.58 -47.67 23.38
CA SER A 7 -11.75 -46.93 22.89
C SER A 7 -11.97 -45.55 23.55
N LEU A 8 -11.54 -45.38 24.80
CA LEU A 8 -11.66 -44.07 25.47
C LEU A 8 -10.65 -43.05 24.96
N TYR A 9 -9.39 -43.46 24.81
CA TYR A 9 -8.36 -42.55 24.25
C TYR A 9 -8.59 -42.26 22.77
N ASP A 10 -9.09 -43.20 21.99
CA ASP A 10 -9.42 -42.99 20.58
C ASP A 10 -10.60 -42.03 20.45
N THR A 11 -11.59 -42.08 21.34
CA THR A 11 -12.75 -41.16 21.35
C THR A 11 -12.33 -39.74 21.71
N ASP A 12 -11.50 -39.59 22.75
CA ASP A 12 -10.98 -38.29 23.17
C ASP A 12 -10.04 -37.69 22.08
N ALA A 13 -9.19 -38.53 21.49
CA ALA A 13 -8.29 -38.10 20.43
C ALA A 13 -9.04 -37.63 19.17
N ALA A 14 -10.10 -38.36 18.78
CA ALA A 14 -10.96 -37.99 17.67
C ALA A 14 -11.71 -36.68 17.94
N TYR A 15 -12.20 -36.48 19.17
CA TYR A 15 -12.85 -35.24 19.58
C TYR A 15 -11.91 -34.04 19.47
N TRP A 16 -10.70 -34.11 20.01
CA TRP A 16 -9.73 -33.01 19.93
C TRP A 16 -9.26 -32.76 18.49
N TYR A 17 -9.04 -33.84 17.73
CA TYR A 17 -8.70 -33.73 16.31
C TYR A 17 -9.78 -32.96 15.55
N SER A 18 -11.06 -33.31 15.72
CA SER A 18 -12.17 -32.64 15.03
C SER A 18 -12.27 -31.15 15.37
N GLN A 19 -11.97 -30.75 16.59
CA GLN A 19 -11.94 -29.34 17.00
C GLN A 19 -10.87 -28.56 16.23
N TYR A 20 -9.67 -29.10 16.08
CA TYR A 20 -8.60 -28.45 15.35
C TYR A 20 -8.82 -28.50 13.83
N GLU A 21 -9.33 -29.61 13.29
CA GLU A 21 -9.67 -29.75 11.87
C GLU A 21 -10.71 -28.70 11.43
N GLU A 22 -11.64 -28.35 12.29
CA GLU A 22 -12.64 -27.30 12.01
C GLU A 22 -12.07 -25.88 12.18
N GLN A 23 -11.25 -25.65 13.19
CA GLN A 23 -10.70 -24.33 13.53
C GLN A 23 -9.62 -23.86 12.56
N PHE A 24 -8.74 -24.75 12.10
CA PHE A 24 -7.59 -24.40 11.28
C PHE A 24 -7.96 -23.73 9.95
N PRO A 25 -8.88 -24.26 9.13
CA PRO A 25 -9.25 -23.62 7.87
C PRO A 25 -9.80 -22.21 8.07
N PHE A 26 -10.56 -21.99 9.14
CA PHE A 26 -11.11 -20.68 9.47
C PHE A 26 -10.03 -19.67 9.80
N GLU A 27 -9.09 -20.00 10.69
CA GLU A 27 -8.00 -19.10 11.08
C GLU A 27 -7.01 -18.87 9.93
N LYS A 28 -6.72 -19.88 9.12
CA LYS A 28 -5.91 -19.76 7.90
C LYS A 28 -6.57 -18.83 6.89
N GLY A 29 -7.87 -19.02 6.62
CA GLY A 29 -8.63 -18.14 5.71
C GLY A 29 -8.64 -16.68 6.17
N LYS A 30 -8.70 -16.44 7.47
CA LYS A 30 -8.59 -15.11 8.06
C LYS A 30 -7.21 -14.47 7.83
N LEU A 31 -6.12 -15.23 8.01
CA LEU A 31 -4.76 -14.78 7.72
C LEU A 31 -4.55 -14.49 6.23
N GLU A 32 -5.05 -15.37 5.35
CA GLU A 32 -4.98 -15.20 3.90
C GLU A 32 -5.73 -13.95 3.44
N SER A 33 -6.92 -13.71 3.99
CA SER A 33 -7.71 -12.52 3.67
C SER A 33 -7.02 -11.23 4.09
N GLN A 34 -6.35 -11.23 5.24
CA GLN A 34 -5.57 -10.09 5.71
C GLN A 34 -4.30 -9.87 4.89
N LEU A 35 -3.61 -10.93 4.50
CA LEU A 35 -2.46 -10.85 3.61
C LEU A 35 -2.86 -10.28 2.24
N ALA A 36 -3.99 -10.73 1.69
CA ALA A 36 -4.55 -10.20 0.45
C ALA A 36 -4.89 -8.70 0.58
N ALA A 37 -5.54 -8.30 1.69
CA ALA A 37 -5.85 -6.91 1.97
C ALA A 37 -4.59 -6.03 2.13
N ALA A 38 -3.55 -6.52 2.80
CA ALA A 38 -2.28 -5.81 2.95
C ALA A 38 -1.56 -5.64 1.60
N ARG A 39 -1.55 -6.68 0.76
CA ARG A 39 -0.99 -6.62 -0.60
C ARG A 39 -1.75 -5.67 -1.50
N LYS A 40 -3.08 -5.67 -1.42
CA LYS A 40 -3.93 -4.74 -2.16
C LYS A 40 -3.63 -3.29 -1.76
N ARG A 41 -3.62 -2.97 -0.45
CA ARG A 41 -3.26 -1.62 0.05
C ARG A 41 -1.91 -1.16 -0.51
N LYS A 42 -0.89 -2.04 -0.48
CA LYS A 42 0.42 -1.73 -1.06
C LYS A 42 0.34 -1.42 -2.56
N GLY A 43 -0.47 -2.15 -3.31
CA GLY A 43 -0.70 -1.91 -4.74
C GLY A 43 -1.41 -0.59 -5.01
N ASP A 44 -2.43 -0.29 -4.23
CA ASP A 44 -3.24 0.93 -4.35
C ASP A 44 -2.37 2.19 -4.07
N ASP A 45 -1.53 2.16 -3.04
CA ASP A 45 -0.59 3.25 -2.72
C ASP A 45 0.36 3.56 -3.89
N ILE A 46 0.91 2.52 -4.54
CA ILE A 46 1.81 2.67 -5.68
C ILE A 46 1.04 3.19 -6.92
N PHE A 47 -0.17 2.69 -7.13
CA PHE A 47 -1.01 3.10 -8.24
C PHE A 47 -1.38 4.59 -8.13
N GLU A 48 -1.85 5.04 -6.96
CA GLU A 48 -2.19 6.45 -6.73
C GLU A 48 -0.99 7.37 -6.96
N LEU A 49 0.18 7.00 -6.44
CA LEU A 49 1.41 7.77 -6.65
C LEU A 49 1.76 7.90 -8.13
N ARG A 50 1.69 6.82 -8.90
CA ARG A 50 1.95 6.82 -10.34
C ARG A 50 0.91 7.62 -11.12
N MET A 51 -0.35 7.52 -10.74
CA MET A 51 -1.45 8.26 -11.35
C MET A 51 -1.24 9.78 -11.22
N TYR A 52 -1.01 10.27 -10.00
CA TYR A 52 -0.79 11.72 -9.79
C TYR A 52 0.52 12.20 -10.41
N GLY A 53 1.58 11.38 -10.41
CA GLY A 53 2.82 11.67 -11.11
C GLY A 53 2.62 11.78 -12.63
N GLY A 54 1.83 10.88 -13.22
CA GLY A 54 1.47 10.91 -14.64
C GLY A 54 0.65 12.14 -15.02
N ILE A 55 -0.35 12.50 -14.21
CA ILE A 55 -1.15 13.72 -14.41
C ILE A 55 -0.26 14.95 -14.33
N LEU A 56 0.65 15.02 -13.36
CA LEU A 56 1.60 16.13 -13.24
C LEU A 56 2.50 16.23 -14.47
N ALA A 57 3.06 15.10 -14.92
CA ALA A 57 3.89 15.06 -16.13
C ALA A 57 3.11 15.53 -17.37
N ALA A 58 1.86 15.10 -17.53
CA ALA A 58 1.00 15.52 -18.63
C ALA A 58 0.75 17.04 -18.59
N LEU A 59 0.43 17.61 -17.42
CA LEU A 59 0.24 19.05 -17.26
C LEU A 59 1.51 19.84 -17.62
N VAL A 60 2.69 19.37 -17.20
CA VAL A 60 3.96 20.02 -17.52
C VAL A 60 4.27 19.94 -19.02
N LEU A 61 3.96 18.81 -19.67
CA LEU A 61 4.20 18.64 -21.12
C LEU A 61 3.24 19.45 -22.01
N LEU A 62 2.06 19.81 -21.50
CA LEU A 62 1.14 20.69 -22.25
C LEU A 62 1.72 22.08 -22.53
N VAL A 63 2.62 22.59 -21.67
CA VAL A 63 3.21 23.93 -21.84
C VAL A 63 4.03 24.05 -23.12
N PRO A 64 5.05 23.23 -23.40
CA PRO A 64 5.82 23.28 -24.62
C PRO A 64 4.97 22.95 -25.86
N LEU A 65 3.98 22.05 -25.72
CA LEU A 65 3.07 21.74 -26.84
C LEU A 65 2.27 22.98 -27.25
N GLU A 66 1.69 23.69 -26.29
CA GLU A 66 0.93 24.93 -26.53
C GLU A 66 1.82 26.03 -27.14
N ALA A 67 3.05 26.17 -26.66
CA ALA A 67 4.01 27.11 -27.23
C ALA A 67 4.31 26.82 -28.71
N VAL A 68 4.43 25.53 -29.09
CA VAL A 68 4.60 25.12 -30.49
C VAL A 68 3.38 25.50 -31.34
N PHE A 69 2.16 25.27 -30.84
CA PHE A 69 0.92 25.64 -31.53
C PHE A 69 0.81 27.17 -31.73
N MET A 70 1.19 27.97 -30.74
CA MET A 70 1.21 29.42 -30.88
C MET A 70 2.21 29.91 -31.94
N LEU A 71 3.33 29.24 -32.11
CA LEU A 71 4.36 29.57 -33.07
C LEU A 71 4.01 29.15 -34.50
N ALA A 72 3.24 28.10 -34.70
CA ALA A 72 2.93 27.51 -35.98
C ALA A 72 2.02 28.39 -36.90
N GLY A 73 1.44 29.44 -36.37
CA GLY A 73 0.76 30.59 -37.05
C GLY A 73 -0.27 30.24 -38.12
N GLY A 74 -1.50 30.73 -37.91
CA GLY A 74 -2.63 30.70 -38.84
C GLY A 74 -3.91 31.04 -38.08
N LEU A 75 -4.91 31.62 -38.73
CA LEU A 75 -6.11 32.14 -38.05
C LEU A 75 -6.85 31.03 -37.27
N VAL A 76 -6.98 29.85 -37.85
CA VAL A 76 -7.60 28.67 -37.19
C VAL A 76 -6.75 28.16 -36.03
N LEU A 77 -5.42 28.10 -36.21
CA LEU A 77 -4.50 27.72 -35.15
C LEU A 77 -4.50 28.78 -34.02
N SER A 78 -4.68 30.05 -34.29
CA SER A 78 -4.77 31.08 -33.25
C SER A 78 -5.99 30.94 -32.37
N ILE A 79 -7.14 30.50 -32.89
CA ILE A 79 -8.34 30.22 -32.09
C ILE A 79 -8.11 28.97 -31.23
N VAL A 80 -7.55 27.92 -31.80
CA VAL A 80 -7.22 26.68 -31.07
C VAL A 80 -6.21 26.95 -29.95
N ALA A 81 -5.18 27.74 -30.23
CA ALA A 81 -4.18 28.17 -29.27
C ALA A 81 -4.77 29.04 -28.14
N ALA A 82 -5.73 29.94 -28.44
CA ALA A 82 -6.39 30.73 -27.42
C ALA A 82 -7.25 29.87 -26.47
N VAL A 83 -7.96 28.88 -27.00
CA VAL A 83 -8.72 27.91 -26.19
C VAL A 83 -7.77 27.03 -25.37
N GLY A 84 -6.69 26.55 -25.96
CA GLY A 84 -5.66 25.76 -25.28
C GLY A 84 -5.01 26.56 -24.15
N LEU A 85 -4.66 27.81 -24.37
CA LEU A 85 -4.12 28.73 -23.36
C LEU A 85 -5.09 28.92 -22.18
N PHE A 86 -6.39 29.07 -22.45
CA PHE A 86 -7.40 29.18 -21.41
C PHE A 86 -7.48 27.90 -20.57
N ILE A 87 -7.49 26.72 -21.22
CA ILE A 87 -7.48 25.40 -20.53
C ILE A 87 -6.21 25.25 -19.69
N LEU A 88 -5.07 25.69 -20.23
CA LEU A 88 -3.79 25.64 -19.57
C LEU A 88 -3.75 26.54 -18.33
N ILE A 89 -4.23 27.78 -18.43
CA ILE A 89 -4.35 28.69 -17.29
C ILE A 89 -5.27 28.12 -16.22
N ALA A 90 -6.46 27.62 -16.61
CA ALA A 90 -7.38 26.97 -15.68
C ALA A 90 -6.76 25.71 -15.03
N GLY A 91 -6.05 24.90 -15.81
CA GLY A 91 -5.32 23.73 -15.31
C GLY A 91 -4.24 24.08 -14.29
N TYR A 92 -3.46 25.12 -14.56
CA TYR A 92 -2.38 25.57 -13.67
C TYR A 92 -2.89 26.27 -12.41
N THR A 93 -4.00 26.98 -12.48
CA THR A 93 -4.55 27.69 -11.32
C THR A 93 -5.39 26.79 -10.42
N ILE A 94 -6.10 25.81 -10.97
CA ILE A 94 -7.04 24.97 -10.22
C ILE A 94 -6.51 23.53 -10.08
N ALA A 95 -6.18 22.87 -11.20
CA ALA A 95 -5.82 21.45 -11.16
C ALA A 95 -4.41 21.22 -10.61
N LEU A 96 -3.43 22.02 -10.99
CA LEU A 96 -2.03 21.83 -10.57
C LEU A 96 -1.84 21.90 -9.06
N PRO A 97 -2.40 22.86 -8.30
CA PRO A 97 -2.30 22.87 -6.84
C PRO A 97 -2.89 21.62 -6.20
N VAL A 98 -4.03 21.15 -6.72
CA VAL A 98 -4.68 19.92 -6.22
C VAL A 98 -3.82 18.68 -6.49
N VAL A 99 -3.26 18.58 -7.70
CA VAL A 99 -2.36 17.48 -8.08
C VAL A 99 -1.09 17.50 -7.23
N CYS A 100 -0.47 18.67 -7.03
CA CYS A 100 0.71 18.84 -6.18
C CYS A 100 0.43 18.43 -4.74
N TYR A 101 -0.71 18.85 -4.16
CA TYR A 101 -1.14 18.44 -2.83
C TYR A 101 -1.30 16.93 -2.73
N LYS A 102 -2.01 16.32 -3.67
CA LYS A 102 -2.25 14.87 -3.71
C LYS A 102 -0.94 14.10 -3.88
N LEU A 103 -0.09 14.50 -4.82
CA LEU A 103 1.20 13.86 -5.06
C LEU A 103 2.10 13.90 -3.83
N VAL A 104 2.22 15.05 -3.15
CA VAL A 104 3.01 15.16 -1.92
C VAL A 104 2.40 14.31 -0.79
N LYS A 105 1.07 14.32 -0.68
CA LYS A 105 0.34 13.49 0.29
C LYS A 105 0.66 12.00 0.10
N GLU A 106 0.48 11.49 -1.12
CA GLU A 106 0.68 10.06 -1.41
C GLU A 106 2.18 9.69 -1.35
N SER A 107 3.08 10.59 -1.78
CA SER A 107 4.53 10.39 -1.62
C SER A 107 4.94 10.29 -0.14
N PHE A 108 4.36 11.14 0.72
CA PHE A 108 4.62 11.09 2.15
C PHE A 108 4.09 9.81 2.78
N LEU A 109 2.86 9.41 2.45
CA LEU A 109 2.27 8.15 2.93
C LEU A 109 3.07 6.94 2.44
N TYR A 110 3.50 6.96 1.17
CA TYR A 110 4.38 5.93 0.63
C TYR A 110 5.67 5.81 1.43
N LEU A 111 6.35 6.92 1.74
CA LEU A 111 7.56 6.93 2.57
C LEU A 111 7.28 6.39 3.98
N VAL A 112 6.17 6.79 4.60
CA VAL A 112 5.79 6.34 5.93
C VAL A 112 5.56 4.83 5.97
N TYR A 113 4.85 4.27 5.00
CA TYR A 113 4.47 2.87 5.03
C TYR A 113 5.51 1.92 4.41
N HIS A 114 6.34 2.39 3.48
CA HIS A 114 7.26 1.54 2.73
C HIS A 114 8.72 1.69 3.14
N ASN A 115 9.12 2.86 3.67
CA ASN A 115 10.50 3.07 4.11
C ASN A 115 10.67 2.66 5.58
N ARG A 116 11.48 1.61 5.81
CA ARG A 116 11.72 1.04 7.13
C ARG A 116 12.30 2.07 8.13
N ASN A 117 13.27 2.87 7.69
CA ASN A 117 13.94 3.83 8.56
C ASN A 117 13.02 5.00 8.92
N PHE A 118 12.25 5.49 7.95
CA PHE A 118 11.29 6.56 8.14
C PHE A 118 10.11 6.12 9.02
N ALA A 119 9.59 4.91 8.80
CA ALA A 119 8.58 4.29 9.64
C ALA A 119 9.09 4.12 11.08
N ALA A 120 10.34 3.69 11.28
CA ALA A 120 10.94 3.54 12.61
C ALA A 120 11.04 4.87 13.35
N PHE A 121 11.43 5.96 12.68
CA PHE A 121 11.49 7.31 13.25
C PHE A 121 10.11 7.79 13.73
N LEU A 122 9.05 7.50 12.98
CA LEU A 122 7.69 7.90 13.33
C LEU A 122 6.97 6.92 14.26
N LYS A 123 7.43 5.66 14.36
CA LYS A 123 6.80 4.59 15.12
C LYS A 123 6.53 4.97 16.57
N ASN A 124 7.51 5.55 17.24
CA ASN A 124 7.40 5.89 18.67
C ASN A 124 6.33 6.98 18.93
N LYS A 125 6.10 7.87 17.97
CA LYS A 125 5.14 8.98 18.11
C LYS A 125 3.75 8.65 17.57
N TYR A 126 3.66 7.85 16.49
CA TYR A 126 2.42 7.63 15.76
C TYR A 126 2.02 6.15 15.65
N GLN A 127 2.77 5.23 16.29
CA GLN A 127 2.52 3.79 16.31
C GLN A 127 2.25 3.19 14.91
N ILE A 128 3.05 3.59 13.94
CA ILE A 128 2.90 3.21 12.53
C ILE A 128 3.52 1.83 12.31
N SER A 129 2.78 0.93 11.65
CA SER A 129 3.30 -0.32 11.13
C SER A 129 3.75 -0.15 9.68
N ASN A 130 4.95 -0.68 9.35
CA ASN A 130 5.42 -0.71 7.97
C ASN A 130 4.70 -1.85 7.23
N ILE A 131 4.10 -1.55 6.07
CA ILE A 131 3.29 -2.50 5.31
C ILE A 131 4.10 -3.72 4.83
N ASN A 132 5.39 -3.54 4.54
CA ASN A 132 6.27 -4.65 4.18
C ASN A 132 6.55 -5.57 5.38
N HIS A 133 6.66 -5.00 6.58
CA HIS A 133 6.80 -5.77 7.81
C HIS A 133 5.51 -6.52 8.15
N GLU A 134 4.37 -5.89 7.97
CA GLU A 134 3.04 -6.51 8.12
C GLU A 134 2.88 -7.72 7.17
N ILE A 135 3.17 -7.51 5.88
CA ILE A 135 3.12 -8.59 4.87
C ILE A 135 4.07 -9.73 5.24
N PHE A 136 5.30 -9.42 5.64
CA PHE A 136 6.29 -10.43 6.03
C PHE A 136 5.83 -11.23 7.26
N ALA A 137 5.31 -10.56 8.29
CA ALA A 137 4.83 -11.21 9.50
C ALA A 137 3.61 -12.12 9.21
N LEU A 138 2.67 -11.67 8.37
CA LEU A 138 1.53 -12.47 7.94
C LEU A 138 1.97 -13.69 7.11
N GLN A 139 2.95 -13.51 6.19
CA GLN A 139 3.49 -14.63 5.42
C GLN A 139 4.20 -15.65 6.30
N LYS A 140 5.01 -15.19 7.27
CA LYS A 140 5.66 -16.09 8.23
C LYS A 140 4.64 -16.87 9.03
N ARG A 141 3.59 -16.20 9.50
CA ARG A 141 2.51 -16.86 10.26
C ARG A 141 1.76 -17.89 9.42
N LEU A 142 1.51 -17.58 8.15
CA LEU A 142 0.88 -18.52 7.23
C LEU A 142 1.74 -19.79 7.03
N GLN A 143 3.06 -19.65 6.91
CA GLN A 143 3.98 -20.78 6.84
C GLN A 143 3.96 -21.63 8.12
N GLU A 144 3.83 -21.01 9.29
CA GLU A 144 3.65 -21.73 10.55
C GLU A 144 2.34 -22.53 10.54
N PHE A 145 1.26 -21.97 10.01
CA PHE A 145 -0.01 -22.69 9.86
C PHE A 145 0.08 -23.88 8.88
N GLU A 146 0.81 -23.75 7.79
CA GLU A 146 1.08 -24.88 6.88
C GLU A 146 1.84 -26.03 7.58
N ALA A 147 2.77 -25.68 8.47
CA ALA A 147 3.46 -26.70 9.29
C ALA A 147 2.51 -27.39 10.29
N TYR A 148 1.57 -26.63 10.85
CA TYR A 148 0.54 -27.18 11.73
C TYR A 148 -0.42 -28.11 10.98
N GLU A 149 -0.87 -27.74 9.78
CA GLU A 149 -1.69 -28.61 8.95
C GLU A 149 -1.02 -29.96 8.66
N LYS A 150 0.26 -29.93 8.25
CA LYS A 150 1.01 -31.18 8.03
C LYS A 150 1.09 -32.05 9.30
N LYS A 151 1.20 -31.42 10.46
CA LYS A 151 1.22 -32.16 11.73
C LYS A 151 -0.16 -32.71 12.10
N LEU A 152 -1.23 -32.01 11.72
CA LEU A 152 -2.59 -32.47 11.86
C LEU A 152 -2.86 -33.71 10.97
N ASP A 153 -2.35 -33.69 9.73
CA ASP A 153 -2.44 -34.85 8.82
C ASP A 153 -1.72 -36.07 9.40
N VAL A 154 -0.53 -35.89 9.99
CA VAL A 154 0.17 -36.99 10.69
C VAL A 154 -0.63 -37.49 11.89
N TRP A 155 -1.27 -36.59 12.63
CA TRP A 155 -2.16 -37.01 13.72
C TRP A 155 -3.34 -37.85 13.22
N LYS A 156 -3.94 -37.46 12.09
CA LYS A 156 -5.01 -38.22 11.44
C LYS A 156 -4.60 -39.65 11.12
N MET A 157 -3.43 -39.82 10.49
CA MET A 157 -2.90 -41.16 10.19
C MET A 157 -2.70 -41.99 11.47
N GLN A 158 -2.18 -41.37 12.54
CA GLN A 158 -1.97 -42.06 13.80
C GLN A 158 -3.28 -42.41 14.52
N LEU A 159 -4.36 -41.64 14.33
CA LEU A 159 -5.69 -42.00 14.82
C LEU A 159 -6.23 -43.27 14.16
N GLU A 160 -5.98 -43.46 12.87
CA GLU A 160 -6.37 -44.63 12.10
C GLU A 160 -5.60 -45.88 12.56
N ASP A 161 -4.30 -45.75 12.89
CA ASP A 161 -3.43 -46.83 13.36
C ASP A 161 -3.60 -47.16 14.85
N GLY A 162 -4.31 -46.33 15.60
CA GLY A 162 -4.50 -46.43 17.05
C GLY A 162 -3.43 -45.64 17.83
N MET A 163 -3.89 -44.77 18.72
CA MET A 163 -3.05 -43.81 19.44
C MET A 163 -2.85 -44.19 20.91
N THR A 164 -1.65 -43.96 21.42
CA THR A 164 -1.37 -44.10 22.87
C THR A 164 -1.73 -42.80 23.60
N GLY A 165 -2.07 -42.90 24.91
CA GLY A 165 -2.37 -41.74 25.74
C GLY A 165 -1.24 -40.70 25.81
N GLN A 166 0.03 -41.14 25.72
CA GLN A 166 1.18 -40.21 25.64
C GLN A 166 1.23 -39.45 24.34
N GLN A 167 0.93 -40.07 23.23
CA GLN A 167 0.86 -39.40 21.91
C GLN A 167 -0.26 -38.36 21.89
N LEU A 168 -1.46 -38.74 22.40
CA LEU A 168 -2.56 -37.79 22.51
C LEU A 168 -2.17 -36.58 23.33
N LEU A 169 -1.55 -36.75 24.49
CA LEU A 169 -1.13 -35.67 25.35
C LEU A 169 -0.12 -34.75 24.65
N SER A 170 0.84 -35.33 23.90
CA SER A 170 1.84 -34.56 23.16
C SER A 170 1.24 -33.71 22.02
N TYR A 171 0.27 -34.24 21.28
CA TYR A 171 -0.45 -33.50 20.26
C TYR A 171 -1.30 -32.40 20.87
N ARG A 172 -2.05 -32.70 21.91
CA ARG A 172 -2.86 -31.71 22.61
C ARG A 172 -2.01 -30.55 23.13
N GLN A 173 -0.91 -30.80 23.81
CA GLN A 173 0.01 -29.79 24.31
C GLN A 173 0.60 -28.95 23.17
N TYR A 174 0.91 -29.57 22.04
CA TYR A 174 1.44 -28.88 20.88
C TYR A 174 0.40 -27.91 20.27
N PHE A 175 -0.84 -28.33 20.08
CA PHE A 175 -1.89 -27.53 19.48
C PHE A 175 -2.46 -26.48 20.43
N GLU A 176 -2.48 -26.73 21.74
CA GLU A 176 -2.85 -25.73 22.76
C GLU A 176 -1.86 -24.55 22.83
N GLN A 177 -0.62 -24.75 22.42
CA GLN A 177 0.40 -23.68 22.39
C GLN A 177 0.33 -22.79 21.16
N ILE A 178 -0.50 -23.12 20.18
CA ILE A 178 -0.64 -22.31 18.96
C ILE A 178 -1.33 -21.00 19.31
N ASP A 179 -0.63 -19.91 19.05
CA ASP A 179 -1.19 -18.58 19.16
C ASP A 179 -1.99 -18.26 17.90
N TYR A 180 -3.31 -18.20 18.00
CA TYR A 180 -4.22 -17.78 16.91
C TYR A 180 -4.32 -16.26 16.78
N GLY A 181 -3.63 -15.52 17.63
CA GLY A 181 -3.58 -14.05 17.57
C GLY A 181 -2.96 -13.53 16.27
N LEU A 182 -3.40 -12.36 15.85
CA LEU A 182 -2.80 -11.68 14.71
C LEU A 182 -1.38 -11.25 15.04
N PRO A 183 -0.39 -11.48 14.17
CA PRO A 183 1.01 -11.14 14.42
C PRO A 183 1.25 -9.64 14.58
N ILE A 184 0.30 -8.82 14.13
CA ILE A 184 0.36 -7.37 14.21
C ILE A 184 -1.01 -6.89 14.69
N ALA A 185 -1.06 -6.32 15.90
CA ALA A 185 -2.21 -5.55 16.32
C ALA A 185 -2.25 -4.28 15.47
N ILE A 186 -3.25 -4.14 14.62
CA ILE A 186 -3.53 -2.87 13.94
C ILE A 186 -4.01 -1.91 15.02
N ILE A 187 -3.08 -1.14 15.57
CA ILE A 187 -3.40 -0.15 16.59
C ILE A 187 -4.09 1.02 15.89
N GLU A 188 -5.41 0.99 15.87
CA GLU A 188 -6.25 2.02 15.25
C GLU A 188 -6.16 3.39 15.95
N GLY A 189 -5.60 3.44 17.17
CA GLY A 189 -5.64 4.62 18.05
C GLY A 189 -4.83 5.83 17.58
N SER A 190 -3.91 5.71 16.61
CA SER A 190 -3.04 6.82 16.22
C SER A 190 -3.40 7.48 14.87
N LYS A 191 -4.48 7.04 14.23
CA LYS A 191 -4.89 7.55 12.89
C LYS A 191 -5.01 9.08 12.86
N GLY A 192 -5.51 9.72 13.92
CA GLY A 192 -5.72 11.17 13.97
C GLY A 192 -4.43 12.00 13.90
N GLY A 193 -3.40 11.59 14.63
CA GLY A 193 -2.12 12.32 14.68
C GLY A 193 -1.35 12.23 13.37
N LEU A 194 -1.25 11.03 12.79
CA LEU A 194 -0.61 10.83 11.49
C LEU A 194 -1.38 11.56 10.39
N GLN A 195 -2.70 11.50 10.39
CA GLN A 195 -3.54 12.17 9.41
C GLN A 195 -3.37 13.69 9.46
N SER A 196 -3.27 14.28 10.66
CA SER A 196 -2.99 15.70 10.83
C SER A 196 -1.61 16.08 10.29
N LEU A 197 -0.58 15.27 10.60
CA LEU A 197 0.78 15.47 10.09
C LEU A 197 0.81 15.37 8.56
N THR A 198 0.19 14.35 7.99
CA THR A 198 0.09 14.14 6.54
C THR A 198 -0.56 15.33 5.84
N LYS A 199 -1.66 15.86 6.39
CA LYS A 199 -2.32 17.05 5.86
C LYS A 199 -1.37 18.26 5.88
N LYS A 200 -0.66 18.51 6.97
CA LYS A 200 0.29 19.64 7.07
C LYS A 200 1.43 19.52 6.08
N VAL A 201 2.05 18.33 6.00
CA VAL A 201 3.13 18.06 5.03
C VAL A 201 2.64 18.20 3.59
N ALA A 202 1.45 17.68 3.28
CA ALA A 202 0.86 17.77 1.96
C ALA A 202 0.54 19.22 1.57
N TRP A 203 0.03 20.04 2.47
CA TRP A 203 -0.22 21.46 2.22
C TRP A 203 1.08 22.24 1.97
N ILE A 204 2.03 22.16 2.87
CA ILE A 204 3.30 22.90 2.76
C ILE A 204 4.08 22.43 1.53
N GLY A 205 4.28 21.12 1.41
CA GLY A 205 5.02 20.54 0.29
C GLY A 205 4.31 20.72 -1.05
N GLY A 206 2.98 20.65 -1.07
CA GLY A 206 2.17 20.89 -2.27
C GLY A 206 2.29 22.34 -2.78
N ILE A 207 2.22 23.32 -1.87
CA ILE A 207 2.42 24.74 -2.21
C ILE A 207 3.85 24.97 -2.74
N LEU A 208 4.86 24.43 -2.08
CA LEU A 208 6.25 24.57 -2.52
C LEU A 208 6.47 23.95 -3.89
N LEU A 209 5.96 22.75 -4.13
CA LEU A 209 6.04 22.08 -5.42
C LEU A 209 5.31 22.87 -6.51
N TRP A 210 4.12 23.38 -6.22
CA TRP A 210 3.36 24.23 -7.14
C TRP A 210 4.12 25.50 -7.52
N LEU A 211 4.66 26.24 -6.54
CA LEU A 211 5.47 27.44 -6.78
C LEU A 211 6.71 27.15 -7.64
N LEU A 212 7.38 26.03 -7.37
CA LEU A 212 8.53 25.59 -8.14
C LEU A 212 8.17 25.31 -9.59
N LEU A 213 7.06 24.61 -9.83
CA LEU A 213 6.58 24.30 -11.17
C LEU A 213 6.13 25.54 -11.94
N VAL A 214 5.39 26.45 -11.29
CA VAL A 214 5.01 27.73 -11.89
C VAL A 214 6.25 28.55 -12.28
N SER A 215 7.23 28.61 -11.37
CA SER A 215 8.50 29.31 -11.66
C SER A 215 9.26 28.70 -12.86
N LEU A 216 9.26 27.35 -12.95
CA LEU A 216 9.87 26.64 -14.07
C LEU A 216 9.16 26.95 -15.38
N VAL A 217 7.82 26.93 -15.40
CA VAL A 217 7.01 27.26 -16.58
C VAL A 217 7.26 28.69 -17.04
N VAL A 218 7.28 29.67 -16.12
CA VAL A 218 7.58 31.07 -16.44
C VAL A 218 8.97 31.20 -17.07
N LYS A 219 9.98 30.50 -16.52
CA LYS A 219 11.33 30.52 -17.09
C LYS A 219 11.38 29.92 -18.49
N VAL A 220 10.67 28.82 -18.75
CA VAL A 220 10.58 28.21 -20.09
C VAL A 220 9.91 29.18 -21.08
N LEU A 221 8.81 29.82 -20.71
CA LEU A 221 8.11 30.77 -21.54
C LEU A 221 8.99 31.98 -21.85
N LEU A 222 9.71 32.52 -20.87
CA LEU A 222 10.66 33.63 -21.09
C LEU A 222 11.81 33.22 -22.01
N TRP A 223 12.32 31.99 -21.88
CA TRP A 223 13.38 31.49 -22.78
C TRP A 223 12.88 31.37 -24.24
N ILE A 224 11.67 30.83 -24.42
CA ILE A 224 11.03 30.71 -25.74
C ILE A 224 10.81 32.11 -26.34
N SER A 225 10.24 33.05 -25.58
CA SER A 225 9.98 34.41 -26.07
C SER A 225 11.28 35.18 -26.42
N GLY A 226 12.34 35.01 -25.63
CA GLY A 226 13.65 35.59 -25.90
C GLY A 226 14.30 35.01 -27.16
N GLY A 227 14.19 33.68 -27.35
CA GLY A 227 14.66 33.02 -28.58
C GLY A 227 13.95 33.52 -29.84
N ILE A 228 12.62 33.71 -29.73
CA ILE A 228 11.81 34.25 -30.84
C ILE A 228 12.22 35.69 -31.15
N ALA A 229 12.35 36.56 -30.15
CA ALA A 229 12.78 37.97 -30.35
C ALA A 229 14.16 38.04 -31.00
N ALA A 230 15.08 37.12 -30.66
CA ALA A 230 16.40 37.07 -31.29
C ALA A 230 16.33 36.62 -32.76
N LEU A 231 15.42 35.74 -33.14
CA LEU A 231 15.22 35.29 -34.51
C LEU A 231 14.59 36.41 -35.40
N PHE A 232 13.61 37.13 -34.88
CA PHE A 232 12.98 38.25 -35.60
C PHE A 232 13.80 39.53 -35.60
N GLY A 233 14.71 39.70 -34.63
CA GLY A 233 15.62 40.84 -34.61
C GLY A 233 16.83 40.72 -35.55
N GLN A 234 17.00 39.59 -36.23
CA GLN A 234 18.03 39.32 -37.22
C GLN A 234 17.50 39.39 -38.68
N LEU A 235 16.21 39.63 -38.88
CA LEU A 235 15.54 39.88 -40.15
C LEU A 235 15.30 41.40 -40.34
#